data_fdf6fc8cb2ce0563f1abea7ed37be189
#
_entry.id   fdf6fc8cb2ce0563f1abea7ed37be189
#
_cell.length_a   1.000
_cell.length_b   1.000
_cell.length_c   1.000
_cell.angle_alpha   90.00
_cell.angle_beta   90.00
_cell.angle_gamma   90.00
#
_symmetry.space_group_name_H-M   'P 1'
#
loop_
_entity.id
_entity.type
_entity.pdbx_description
1 polymer ?
#
loop_
_entity_poly.entity_id
_entity_poly.type
_entity_poly.pdbx_seq_one_letter_code
_entity_poly.pdbx_strand_id
1 'polypeptide(L)'
;MLSKNRIKYVNSLKIKKYRQLNQSFIVEGAKSVLELLNSDFEIELVLATQEFQQKYSSISSQHKTLFETVTLTELQGLGSFQTNDSCLAVVKTKENVFLRAEDSEYVLILDDVSDPGNLGTIIRIADWYGIKKIVCSENTTDVYNPKVIAASKGSFTRVALFYTDLAKYLGTNAGDKMVAGAFLGGESLYNFKFPIEGGYIIMGNESNGVGQEVEKFVTHKITIPRFGEAESLNVGIATAVILDNMRRGEKGIGKGE
;
A
#
# COMPACT_ATOMS: atom_id res chain seq x y z
N MET A 1 -31.90 -7.56 -8.00
CA MET A 1 -31.03 -8.27 -8.98
C MET A 1 -30.24 -7.24 -9.75
N LEU A 2 -28.93 -7.39 -9.77
CA LEU A 2 -28.01 -6.46 -10.47
C LEU A 2 -28.22 -6.53 -12.00
N SER A 3 -28.14 -5.37 -12.66
CA SER A 3 -28.19 -5.33 -14.12
C SER A 3 -26.95 -5.98 -14.74
N LYS A 4 -27.10 -6.58 -15.92
CA LYS A 4 -25.96 -7.17 -16.66
C LYS A 4 -24.83 -6.17 -16.92
N ASN A 5 -25.18 -4.90 -17.17
CA ASN A 5 -24.18 -3.84 -17.38
C ASN A 5 -23.40 -3.55 -16.11
N ARG A 6 -24.04 -3.53 -14.95
CA ARG A 6 -23.40 -3.34 -13.64
C ARG A 6 -22.41 -4.47 -13.35
N ILE A 7 -22.84 -5.72 -13.55
CA ILE A 7 -22.00 -6.91 -13.40
C ILE A 7 -20.76 -6.81 -14.30
N LYS A 8 -20.96 -6.48 -15.58
CA LYS A 8 -19.86 -6.32 -16.54
C LYS A 8 -18.89 -5.22 -16.13
N TYR A 9 -19.40 -4.08 -15.67
CA TYR A 9 -18.60 -2.95 -15.22
C TYR A 9 -17.73 -3.35 -14.02
N VAL A 10 -18.32 -3.85 -12.93
CA VAL A 10 -17.57 -4.24 -11.72
C VAL A 10 -16.52 -5.29 -12.05
N ASN A 11 -16.87 -6.33 -12.81
CA ASN A 11 -15.91 -7.36 -13.21
C ASN A 11 -14.78 -6.84 -14.08
N SER A 12 -15.00 -5.81 -14.90
CA SER A 12 -13.95 -5.22 -15.72
C SER A 12 -12.85 -4.57 -14.88
N LEU A 13 -13.18 -4.03 -13.70
CA LEU A 13 -12.23 -3.35 -12.81
C LEU A 13 -11.18 -4.29 -12.18
N LYS A 14 -11.32 -5.60 -12.33
CA LYS A 14 -10.27 -6.58 -12.00
C LYS A 14 -9.03 -6.43 -12.90
N ILE A 15 -9.18 -5.85 -14.08
CA ILE A 15 -8.14 -5.71 -15.12
C ILE A 15 -7.60 -4.27 -15.11
N LYS A 16 -6.26 -4.11 -15.04
CA LYS A 16 -5.57 -2.80 -14.97
C LYS A 16 -6.05 -1.81 -16.04
N LYS A 17 -6.14 -2.25 -17.30
CA LYS A 17 -6.61 -1.43 -18.43
C LYS A 17 -7.95 -0.76 -18.15
N TYR A 18 -8.91 -1.49 -17.59
CA TYR A 18 -10.25 -0.95 -17.34
C TYR A 18 -10.31 -0.10 -16.08
N ARG A 19 -9.46 -0.37 -15.07
CA ARG A 19 -9.30 0.57 -13.94
C ARG A 19 -8.82 1.92 -14.42
N GLN A 20 -7.82 1.95 -15.28
CA GLN A 20 -7.28 3.19 -15.86
C GLN A 20 -8.31 3.90 -16.74
N LEU A 21 -9.06 3.17 -17.57
CA LEU A 21 -10.08 3.75 -18.47
C LEU A 21 -11.23 4.37 -17.67
N ASN A 22 -11.68 3.72 -16.61
CA ASN A 22 -12.82 4.17 -15.80
C ASN A 22 -12.39 5.03 -14.60
N GLN A 23 -11.08 5.18 -14.37
CA GLN A 23 -10.53 5.84 -13.17
C GLN A 23 -11.18 5.31 -11.88
N SER A 24 -11.37 3.98 -11.80
CA SER A 24 -12.07 3.33 -10.70
C SER A 24 -11.49 1.96 -10.40
N PHE A 25 -11.63 1.52 -9.15
CA PHE A 25 -11.16 0.23 -8.67
C PHE A 25 -12.16 -0.41 -7.69
N ILE A 26 -11.92 -1.65 -7.30
CA ILE A 26 -12.79 -2.38 -6.36
C ILE A 26 -12.10 -2.59 -5.01
N VAL A 27 -12.88 -2.46 -3.94
CA VAL A 27 -12.49 -2.78 -2.57
C VAL A 27 -13.44 -3.83 -2.03
N GLU A 28 -12.92 -4.97 -1.56
CA GLU A 28 -13.70 -6.11 -1.12
C GLU A 28 -13.54 -6.37 0.38
N GLY A 29 -14.64 -6.79 1.00
CA GLY A 29 -14.72 -7.24 2.38
C GLY A 29 -14.94 -6.13 3.40
N ALA A 30 -15.65 -6.50 4.48
CA ALA A 30 -16.18 -5.60 5.48
C ALA A 30 -15.14 -4.61 6.04
N LYS A 31 -13.97 -5.12 6.49
CA LYS A 31 -12.95 -4.28 7.11
C LYS A 31 -12.47 -3.17 6.17
N SER A 32 -12.08 -3.52 4.93
CA SER A 32 -11.54 -2.56 3.98
C SER A 32 -12.60 -1.54 3.52
N VAL A 33 -13.86 -1.96 3.36
CA VAL A 33 -14.96 -1.07 2.98
C VAL A 33 -15.32 -0.13 4.14
N LEU A 34 -15.28 -0.57 5.39
CA LEU A 34 -15.52 0.31 6.55
C LEU A 34 -14.42 1.36 6.71
N GLU A 35 -13.15 0.99 6.53
CA GLU A 35 -12.03 1.95 6.51
C GLU A 35 -12.18 2.97 5.37
N LEU A 36 -12.61 2.50 4.19
CA LEU A 36 -12.84 3.34 3.03
C LEU A 36 -13.97 4.36 3.26
N LEU A 37 -15.09 3.96 3.87
CA LEU A 37 -16.22 4.85 4.17
C LEU A 37 -15.86 5.99 5.15
N ASN A 38 -14.79 5.82 5.93
CA ASN A 38 -14.24 6.83 6.84
C ASN A 38 -13.04 7.59 6.25
N SER A 39 -12.76 7.43 4.95
CA SER A 39 -11.64 8.07 4.26
C SER A 39 -12.09 9.20 3.32
N ASP A 40 -11.14 9.84 2.67
CA ASP A 40 -11.36 10.89 1.68
C ASP A 40 -11.50 10.36 0.23
N PHE A 41 -11.65 9.04 0.06
CA PHE A 41 -11.90 8.45 -1.25
C PHE A 41 -13.33 8.71 -1.73
N GLU A 42 -13.49 9.05 -3.01
CA GLU A 42 -14.80 9.14 -3.66
C GLU A 42 -15.34 7.77 -3.97
N ILE A 43 -16.45 7.38 -3.33
CA ILE A 43 -17.10 6.08 -3.49
C ILE A 43 -18.25 6.22 -4.47
N GLU A 44 -18.26 5.42 -5.53
CA GLU A 44 -19.34 5.40 -6.51
C GLU A 44 -20.52 4.54 -6.07
N LEU A 45 -20.22 3.41 -5.42
CA LEU A 45 -21.19 2.35 -5.14
C LEU A 45 -20.67 1.42 -4.07
N VAL A 46 -21.57 0.96 -3.19
CA VAL A 46 -21.32 -0.13 -2.25
C VAL A 46 -22.38 -1.23 -2.47
N LEU A 47 -21.95 -2.36 -2.96
CA LEU A 47 -22.76 -3.56 -3.06
C LEU A 47 -22.63 -4.36 -1.78
N ALA A 48 -23.70 -4.54 -1.04
CA ALA A 48 -23.64 -5.19 0.27
C ALA A 48 -24.82 -6.15 0.50
N THR A 49 -24.56 -7.23 1.24
CA THR A 49 -25.61 -8.13 1.69
C THR A 49 -26.52 -7.44 2.71
N GLN A 50 -27.76 -7.91 2.82
CA GLN A 50 -28.69 -7.40 3.82
C GLN A 50 -28.14 -7.57 5.24
N GLU A 51 -27.45 -8.67 5.51
CA GLU A 51 -26.81 -8.96 6.79
C GLU A 51 -25.73 -7.91 7.15
N PHE A 52 -24.85 -7.56 6.18
CA PHE A 52 -23.87 -6.50 6.36
C PHE A 52 -24.53 -5.17 6.69
N GLN A 53 -25.56 -4.77 5.95
CA GLN A 53 -26.26 -3.48 6.17
C GLN A 53 -26.97 -3.44 7.53
N GLN A 54 -27.55 -4.55 8.00
CA GLN A 54 -28.14 -4.65 9.33
C GLN A 54 -27.10 -4.54 10.43
N LYS A 55 -25.99 -5.27 10.29
CA LYS A 55 -24.88 -5.26 11.27
C LYS A 55 -24.25 -3.87 11.42
N TYR A 56 -24.16 -3.12 10.32
CA TYR A 56 -23.56 -1.78 10.27
C TYR A 56 -24.59 -0.71 9.91
N SER A 57 -25.79 -0.79 10.52
CA SER A 57 -26.95 0.02 10.16
C SER A 57 -26.72 1.53 10.28
N SER A 58 -25.96 1.99 11.26
CA SER A 58 -25.61 3.42 11.41
C SER A 58 -24.83 3.94 10.19
N ILE A 59 -23.81 3.21 9.76
CA ILE A 59 -22.98 3.57 8.60
C ILE A 59 -23.78 3.46 7.31
N SER A 60 -24.56 2.40 7.12
CA SER A 60 -25.40 2.21 5.94
C SER A 60 -26.47 3.31 5.82
N SER A 61 -27.00 3.79 6.94
CA SER A 61 -27.97 4.90 6.96
C SER A 61 -27.32 6.23 6.63
N GLN A 62 -26.12 6.49 7.14
CA GLN A 62 -25.33 7.70 6.87
C GLN A 62 -24.99 7.84 5.39
N HIS A 63 -24.68 6.74 4.72
CA HIS A 63 -24.28 6.68 3.31
C HIS A 63 -25.32 6.01 2.41
N LYS A 64 -26.61 6.13 2.75
CA LYS A 64 -27.72 5.38 2.13
C LYS A 64 -27.71 5.41 0.59
N THR A 65 -27.35 6.53 -0.01
CA THR A 65 -27.35 6.69 -1.48
C THR A 65 -26.27 5.88 -2.19
N LEU A 66 -25.24 5.43 -1.46
CA LEU A 66 -24.14 4.62 -2.01
C LEU A 66 -24.47 3.13 -1.99
N PHE A 67 -25.40 2.68 -1.12
CA PHE A 67 -25.64 1.26 -0.90
C PHE A 67 -26.70 0.69 -1.83
N GLU A 68 -26.35 -0.43 -2.47
CA GLU A 68 -27.27 -1.30 -3.21
C GLU A 68 -27.24 -2.70 -2.59
N THR A 69 -28.42 -3.22 -2.21
CA THR A 69 -28.53 -4.55 -1.60
C THR A 69 -28.39 -5.64 -2.65
N VAL A 70 -27.52 -6.60 -2.40
CA VAL A 70 -27.25 -7.75 -3.26
C VAL A 70 -27.38 -9.06 -2.48
N THR A 71 -27.66 -10.15 -3.19
CA THR A 71 -27.57 -11.49 -2.61
C THR A 71 -26.12 -11.93 -2.49
N LEU A 72 -25.86 -12.91 -1.61
CA LEU A 72 -24.53 -13.50 -1.47
C LEU A 72 -24.02 -14.07 -2.81
N THR A 73 -24.89 -14.73 -3.56
CA THR A 73 -24.54 -15.31 -4.87
C THR A 73 -24.15 -14.24 -5.88
N GLU A 74 -24.86 -13.12 -5.94
CA GLU A 74 -24.50 -11.98 -6.78
C GLU A 74 -23.14 -11.41 -6.38
N LEU A 75 -22.90 -11.20 -5.07
CA LEU A 75 -21.65 -10.66 -4.55
C LEU A 75 -20.45 -11.55 -4.89
N GLN A 76 -20.57 -12.87 -4.67
CA GLN A 76 -19.52 -13.85 -5.00
C GLN A 76 -19.20 -13.89 -6.51
N GLY A 77 -20.18 -13.63 -7.37
CA GLY A 77 -19.99 -13.53 -8.82
C GLY A 77 -19.23 -12.28 -9.27
N LEU A 78 -19.15 -11.26 -8.41
CA LEU A 78 -18.49 -9.98 -8.72
C LEU A 78 -17.06 -9.92 -8.18
N GLY A 79 -16.82 -10.47 -7.01
CA GLY A 79 -15.55 -10.37 -6.31
C GLY A 79 -14.39 -11.07 -7.01
N SER A 80 -13.16 -10.66 -6.65
CA SER A 80 -11.91 -11.37 -6.99
C SER A 80 -11.65 -12.53 -6.02
N PHE A 81 -12.30 -12.51 -4.85
CA PHE A 81 -12.13 -13.47 -3.78
C PHE A 81 -13.45 -14.20 -3.50
N GLN A 82 -13.45 -15.51 -3.65
CA GLN A 82 -14.63 -16.36 -3.38
C GLN A 82 -15.08 -16.31 -1.91
N THR A 83 -14.21 -15.88 -1.00
CA THR A 83 -14.49 -15.75 0.43
C THR A 83 -15.14 -14.43 0.81
N ASN A 84 -15.43 -13.55 -0.16
CA ASN A 84 -16.14 -12.30 0.14
C ASN A 84 -17.63 -12.58 0.35
N ASP A 85 -18.08 -12.44 1.58
CA ASP A 85 -19.43 -12.75 2.05
C ASP A 85 -20.25 -11.52 2.51
N SER A 86 -19.68 -10.32 2.40
CA SER A 86 -20.22 -9.14 3.05
C SER A 86 -20.50 -7.95 2.12
N CYS A 87 -19.49 -7.40 1.49
CA CYS A 87 -19.64 -6.22 0.64
C CYS A 87 -18.48 -6.02 -0.33
N LEU A 88 -18.75 -5.20 -1.37
CA LEU A 88 -17.78 -4.74 -2.35
C LEU A 88 -18.09 -3.26 -2.66
N ALA A 89 -17.08 -2.41 -2.65
CA ALA A 89 -17.20 -1.02 -3.09
C ALA A 89 -16.51 -0.79 -4.43
N VAL A 90 -17.10 0.10 -5.25
CA VAL A 90 -16.47 0.70 -6.43
C VAL A 90 -16.07 2.12 -6.05
N VAL A 91 -14.83 2.48 -6.34
CA VAL A 91 -14.16 3.66 -5.79
C VAL A 91 -13.37 4.36 -6.88
N LYS A 92 -13.35 5.69 -6.90
CA LYS A 92 -12.49 6.47 -7.80
C LYS A 92 -11.02 6.33 -7.40
N THR A 93 -10.16 6.21 -8.41
CA THR A 93 -8.70 6.31 -8.19
C THR A 93 -8.33 7.75 -7.86
N LYS A 94 -7.33 7.93 -6.99
CA LYS A 94 -6.71 9.24 -6.78
C LYS A 94 -5.69 9.54 -7.87
N GLU A 95 -5.45 10.81 -8.10
CA GLU A 95 -4.38 11.27 -8.99
C GLU A 95 -2.99 10.85 -8.46
N ASN A 96 -2.03 10.72 -9.36
CA ASN A 96 -0.64 10.46 -9.02
C ASN A 96 0.04 11.77 -8.57
N VAL A 97 -0.17 12.16 -7.33
CA VAL A 97 0.31 13.43 -6.77
C VAL A 97 1.75 13.28 -6.30
N PHE A 98 2.57 14.28 -6.63
CA PHE A 98 3.97 14.34 -6.21
C PHE A 98 4.11 14.29 -4.67
N LEU A 99 5.01 13.43 -4.20
CA LEU A 99 5.35 13.26 -2.79
C LEU A 99 6.85 13.40 -2.59
N ARG A 100 7.26 13.98 -1.47
CA ARG A 100 8.67 14.04 -1.03
C ARG A 100 8.76 13.94 0.50
N ALA A 101 9.96 13.67 1.01
CA ALA A 101 10.25 13.74 2.43
C ALA A 101 10.32 15.21 2.88
N GLU A 102 9.47 15.57 3.83
CA GLU A 102 9.57 16.82 4.56
C GLU A 102 10.60 16.69 5.71
N ASP A 103 10.79 17.74 6.50
CA ASP A 103 11.72 17.69 7.64
C ASP A 103 11.19 16.69 8.69
N SER A 104 12.12 15.90 9.23
CA SER A 104 11.85 14.83 10.21
C SER A 104 10.88 13.75 9.71
N GLU A 105 10.73 13.60 8.39
CA GLU A 105 9.86 12.60 7.78
C GLU A 105 10.68 11.54 7.04
N TYR A 106 10.27 10.28 7.21
CA TYR A 106 10.77 9.17 6.41
C TYR A 106 9.79 8.80 5.30
N VAL A 107 10.32 8.60 4.10
CA VAL A 107 9.59 8.12 2.92
C VAL A 107 10.17 6.79 2.48
N LEU A 108 9.31 5.79 2.24
CA LEU A 108 9.73 4.55 1.60
C LEU A 108 9.86 4.75 0.08
N ILE A 109 10.92 4.20 -0.48
CA ILE A 109 11.13 4.07 -1.92
C ILE A 109 11.02 2.58 -2.28
N LEU A 110 10.19 2.24 -3.26
CA LEU A 110 10.02 0.87 -3.73
C LEU A 110 10.49 0.76 -5.17
N ASP A 111 11.62 0.07 -5.35
CA ASP A 111 12.24 -0.11 -6.66
C ASP A 111 11.84 -1.48 -7.22
N ASP A 112 10.91 -1.46 -8.18
CA ASP A 112 10.40 -2.61 -8.93
C ASP A 112 9.80 -3.74 -8.06
N VAL A 113 9.11 -3.38 -6.97
CA VAL A 113 8.34 -4.35 -6.18
C VAL A 113 7.15 -4.84 -7.00
N SER A 114 7.27 -6.05 -7.56
CA SER A 114 6.35 -6.56 -8.58
C SER A 114 5.21 -7.42 -8.03
N ASP A 115 5.41 -8.10 -6.88
CA ASP A 115 4.38 -8.93 -6.26
C ASP A 115 3.30 -8.06 -5.55
N PRO A 116 2.02 -8.22 -5.91
CA PRO A 116 0.94 -7.43 -5.31
C PRO A 116 0.70 -7.74 -3.83
N GLY A 117 1.01 -8.95 -3.36
CA GLY A 117 0.93 -9.31 -1.94
C GLY A 117 1.99 -8.57 -1.13
N ASN A 118 3.21 -8.46 -1.68
CA ASN A 118 4.31 -7.73 -1.07
C ASN A 118 3.99 -6.23 -0.98
N LEU A 119 3.54 -5.59 -2.08
CA LEU A 119 3.16 -4.19 -2.03
C LEU A 119 2.07 -3.91 -0.99
N GLY A 120 1.00 -4.71 -0.99
CA GLY A 120 -0.08 -4.54 -0.01
C GLY A 120 0.39 -4.74 1.43
N THR A 121 1.30 -5.69 1.67
CA THR A 121 1.93 -5.92 2.96
C THR A 121 2.80 -4.74 3.38
N ILE A 122 3.60 -4.19 2.46
CA ILE A 122 4.45 -3.01 2.72
C ILE A 122 3.59 -1.80 3.07
N ILE A 123 2.49 -1.55 2.34
CA ILE A 123 1.55 -0.46 2.67
C ILE A 123 1.01 -0.61 4.09
N ARG A 124 0.66 -1.83 4.52
CA ARG A 124 0.18 -2.09 5.88
C ARG A 124 1.28 -1.90 6.93
N ILE A 125 2.50 -2.31 6.64
CA ILE A 125 3.67 -2.10 7.49
C ILE A 125 3.99 -0.60 7.62
N ALA A 126 3.96 0.14 6.51
CA ALA A 126 4.15 1.58 6.48
C ALA A 126 3.15 2.30 7.39
N ASP A 127 1.86 1.98 7.27
CA ASP A 127 0.80 2.50 8.13
C ASP A 127 1.07 2.18 9.62
N TRP A 128 1.46 0.93 9.92
CA TRP A 128 1.76 0.49 11.29
C TRP A 128 2.88 1.28 11.93
N TYR A 129 3.94 1.58 11.20
CA TYR A 129 5.09 2.35 11.68
C TYR A 129 4.98 3.86 11.41
N GLY A 130 3.82 4.36 10.99
CA GLY A 130 3.56 5.79 10.79
C GLY A 130 4.27 6.40 9.59
N ILE A 131 4.66 5.58 8.60
CA ILE A 131 5.15 6.06 7.30
C ILE A 131 3.94 6.37 6.42
N LYS A 132 3.77 7.63 6.03
CA LYS A 132 2.59 8.10 5.30
C LYS A 132 2.79 8.17 3.79
N LYS A 133 4.03 8.10 3.32
CA LYS A 133 4.40 8.32 1.92
C LYS A 133 5.27 7.19 1.40
N ILE A 134 4.91 6.68 0.23
CA ILE A 134 5.68 5.68 -0.51
C ILE A 134 5.88 6.21 -1.93
N VAL A 135 7.12 6.23 -2.42
CA VAL A 135 7.44 6.54 -3.81
C VAL A 135 7.84 5.24 -4.51
N CYS A 136 7.19 4.96 -5.61
CA CYS A 136 7.34 3.71 -6.36
C CYS A 136 7.97 3.96 -7.73
N SER A 137 8.80 3.04 -8.20
CA SER A 137 9.18 2.98 -9.61
C SER A 137 7.94 2.78 -10.50
N GLU A 138 8.02 3.14 -11.78
CA GLU A 138 6.94 2.96 -12.75
C GLU A 138 6.58 1.48 -12.96
N ASN A 139 7.52 0.56 -12.74
CA ASN A 139 7.35 -0.88 -12.85
C ASN A 139 6.81 -1.54 -11.56
N THR A 140 6.81 -0.83 -10.44
CA THR A 140 6.18 -1.34 -9.22
C THR A 140 4.70 -1.61 -9.48
N THR A 141 4.19 -2.71 -8.92
CA THR A 141 2.81 -3.13 -9.16
C THR A 141 1.79 -2.04 -8.81
N ASP A 142 0.69 -2.00 -9.53
CA ASP A 142 -0.37 -1.01 -9.38
C ASP A 142 -1.06 -1.12 -8.01
N VAL A 143 -1.07 -0.03 -7.23
CA VAL A 143 -1.70 0.03 -5.91
C VAL A 143 -3.18 -0.37 -5.93
N TYR A 144 -3.89 -0.07 -7.02
CA TYR A 144 -5.31 -0.39 -7.18
C TYR A 144 -5.57 -1.84 -7.66
N ASN A 145 -4.54 -2.67 -7.76
CA ASN A 145 -4.72 -4.10 -8.01
C ASN A 145 -5.52 -4.72 -6.83
N PRO A 146 -6.58 -5.51 -7.11
CA PRO A 146 -7.41 -6.11 -6.05
C PRO A 146 -6.63 -6.89 -4.99
N LYS A 147 -5.52 -7.55 -5.37
CA LYS A 147 -4.65 -8.26 -4.43
C LYS A 147 -3.89 -7.31 -3.51
N VAL A 148 -3.43 -6.15 -4.01
CA VAL A 148 -2.78 -5.10 -3.19
C VAL A 148 -3.78 -4.55 -2.18
N ILE A 149 -4.96 -4.15 -2.65
CA ILE A 149 -6.03 -3.63 -1.81
C ILE A 149 -6.40 -4.62 -0.69
N ALA A 150 -6.57 -5.90 -1.04
CA ALA A 150 -6.89 -6.94 -0.06
C ALA A 150 -5.77 -7.16 0.97
N ALA A 151 -4.50 -7.18 0.53
CA ALA A 151 -3.35 -7.40 1.41
C ALA A 151 -3.09 -6.20 2.35
N SER A 152 -3.38 -4.98 1.91
CA SER A 152 -3.23 -3.75 2.71
C SER A 152 -4.22 -3.63 3.86
N LYS A 153 -5.33 -4.40 3.85
CA LYS A 153 -6.34 -4.46 4.92
C LYS A 153 -6.91 -3.09 5.35
N GLY A 154 -7.04 -2.16 4.39
CA GLY A 154 -7.56 -0.81 4.61
C GLY A 154 -6.46 0.26 4.77
N SER A 155 -5.21 -0.10 4.99
CA SER A 155 -4.11 0.88 5.15
C SER A 155 -3.86 1.74 3.90
N PHE A 156 -4.29 1.30 2.71
CA PHE A 156 -4.22 2.09 1.48
C PHE A 156 -4.99 3.42 1.56
N THR A 157 -5.89 3.58 2.52
CA THR A 157 -6.62 4.83 2.75
C THR A 157 -5.81 5.89 3.50
N ARG A 158 -4.70 5.50 4.15
CA ARG A 158 -3.87 6.35 5.01
C ARG A 158 -2.45 6.56 4.50
N VAL A 159 -1.99 5.71 3.58
CA VAL A 159 -0.65 5.78 2.98
C VAL A 159 -0.76 6.23 1.54
N ALA A 160 -0.14 7.35 1.22
CA ALA A 160 -0.12 7.89 -0.15
C ALA A 160 1.00 7.24 -0.96
N LEU A 161 0.72 6.91 -2.23
CA LEU A 161 1.70 6.39 -3.17
C LEU A 161 1.89 7.35 -4.34
N PHE A 162 3.14 7.51 -4.77
CA PHE A 162 3.53 8.28 -5.94
C PHE A 162 4.41 7.44 -6.85
N TYR A 163 4.06 7.32 -8.13
CA TYR A 163 4.79 6.54 -9.13
C TYR A 163 5.59 7.47 -10.03
N THR A 164 6.90 7.17 -10.21
CA THR A 164 7.81 8.00 -10.98
C THR A 164 9.09 7.26 -11.39
N ASP A 165 9.89 7.85 -12.27
CA ASP A 165 11.29 7.47 -12.48
C ASP A 165 12.10 7.79 -11.21
N LEU A 166 12.53 6.74 -10.50
CA LEU A 166 13.20 6.87 -9.20
C LEU A 166 14.58 7.56 -9.30
N ALA A 167 15.35 7.29 -10.35
CA ALA A 167 16.66 7.90 -10.51
C ALA A 167 16.55 9.42 -10.69
N LYS A 168 15.64 9.86 -11.55
CA LYS A 168 15.33 11.27 -11.74
C LYS A 168 14.77 11.91 -10.48
N TYR A 169 13.87 11.20 -9.79
CA TYR A 169 13.25 11.67 -8.56
C TYR A 169 14.30 11.91 -7.47
N LEU A 170 15.15 10.93 -7.18
CA LEU A 170 16.19 11.03 -6.15
C LEU A 170 17.22 12.10 -6.51
N GLY A 171 17.64 12.17 -7.77
CA GLY A 171 18.58 13.19 -8.23
C GLY A 171 18.08 14.64 -8.04
N THR A 172 16.76 14.83 -8.00
CA THR A 172 16.16 16.16 -7.81
C THR A 172 15.77 16.45 -6.36
N ASN A 173 15.37 15.42 -5.60
CA ASN A 173 14.65 15.60 -4.33
C ASN A 173 15.39 15.06 -3.10
N ALA A 174 16.43 14.22 -3.26
CA ALA A 174 17.17 13.70 -2.12
C ALA A 174 17.96 14.82 -1.41
N GLY A 175 18.61 15.72 -2.17
CA GLY A 175 19.43 16.77 -1.59
C GLY A 175 20.46 16.19 -0.62
N ASP A 176 20.57 16.79 0.57
CA ASP A 176 21.45 16.33 1.65
C ASP A 176 20.79 15.30 2.60
N LYS A 177 19.54 14.90 2.30
CA LYS A 177 18.84 13.93 3.13
C LYS A 177 19.48 12.54 3.02
N MET A 178 19.45 11.78 4.11
CA MET A 178 19.86 10.38 4.11
C MET A 178 19.04 9.57 3.12
N VAL A 179 19.74 8.75 2.33
CA VAL A 179 19.14 7.72 1.46
C VAL A 179 19.71 6.37 1.88
N ALA A 180 18.98 5.63 2.71
CA ALA A 180 19.37 4.28 3.15
C ALA A 180 18.80 3.26 2.20
N GLY A 181 19.61 2.35 1.65
CA GLY A 181 19.19 1.23 0.82
C GLY A 181 19.36 -0.10 1.55
N ALA A 182 18.39 -1.01 1.41
CA ALA A 182 18.46 -2.37 1.93
C ALA A 182 19.27 -3.26 0.99
N PHE A 183 20.41 -3.77 1.46
CA PHE A 183 21.34 -4.62 0.70
C PHE A 183 21.73 -5.86 1.51
N LEU A 184 22.24 -6.88 0.83
CA LEU A 184 22.82 -8.06 1.48
C LEU A 184 24.21 -7.79 2.10
N GLY A 185 24.87 -6.71 1.68
CA GLY A 185 26.13 -6.23 2.24
C GLY A 185 26.07 -4.74 2.53
N GLY A 186 26.49 -4.35 3.71
CA GLY A 186 26.43 -2.96 4.18
C GLY A 186 26.64 -2.88 5.68
N GLU A 187 26.37 -1.72 6.26
CA GLU A 187 26.39 -1.55 7.70
C GLU A 187 25.26 -2.37 8.36
N SER A 188 25.59 -3.06 9.45
CA SER A 188 24.58 -3.81 10.19
C SER A 188 23.47 -2.88 10.69
N LEU A 189 22.22 -3.25 10.40
CA LEU A 189 21.04 -2.53 10.86
C LEU A 189 21.03 -2.31 12.39
N TYR A 190 21.65 -3.23 13.16
CA TYR A 190 21.70 -3.11 14.63
C TYR A 190 22.59 -1.96 15.12
N ASN A 191 23.58 -1.54 14.31
CA ASN A 191 24.50 -0.45 14.63
C ASN A 191 24.08 0.85 13.95
N PHE A 192 23.31 0.76 12.87
CA PHE A 192 22.87 1.91 12.09
C PHE A 192 21.90 2.80 12.87
N LYS A 193 22.18 4.10 12.89
CA LYS A 193 21.32 5.09 13.55
C LYS A 193 20.60 5.91 12.48
N PHE A 194 19.30 5.81 12.45
CA PHE A 194 18.47 6.62 11.59
C PHE A 194 18.47 8.08 12.10
N PRO A 195 18.79 9.09 11.24
CA PRO A 195 18.81 10.49 11.63
C PRO A 195 17.41 11.02 11.93
N ILE A 196 17.30 11.91 12.91
CA ILE A 196 16.02 12.52 13.31
C ILE A 196 15.45 13.45 12.23
N GLU A 197 16.30 13.92 11.35
CA GLU A 197 15.97 14.79 10.21
C GLU A 197 15.15 14.07 9.13
N GLY A 198 14.98 12.75 9.27
CA GLY A 198 14.26 11.93 8.30
C GLY A 198 15.12 11.58 7.07
N GLY A 199 14.45 11.13 6.01
CA GLY A 199 15.12 10.73 4.78
C GLY A 199 14.34 9.70 3.97
N TYR A 200 15.07 8.94 3.15
CA TYR A 200 14.52 7.93 2.27
C TYR A 200 15.03 6.54 2.63
N ILE A 201 14.15 5.54 2.60
CA ILE A 201 14.51 4.13 2.82
C ILE A 201 14.12 3.37 1.56
N ILE A 202 15.10 2.81 0.85
CA ILE A 202 14.90 2.10 -0.41
C ILE A 202 14.82 0.60 -0.17
N MET A 203 13.74 0.02 -0.64
CA MET A 203 13.54 -1.43 -0.74
C MET A 203 13.55 -1.81 -2.22
N GLY A 204 14.37 -2.79 -2.57
CA GLY A 204 14.53 -3.25 -3.94
C GLY A 204 13.60 -4.40 -4.32
N ASN A 205 13.70 -4.80 -5.59
CA ASN A 205 13.04 -5.96 -6.18
C ASN A 205 13.46 -7.26 -5.47
N GLU A 206 12.55 -8.23 -5.39
CA GLU A 206 12.75 -9.52 -4.70
C GLU A 206 13.89 -10.34 -5.30
N SER A 207 14.15 -10.23 -6.60
CA SER A 207 15.15 -11.01 -7.32
C SER A 207 16.44 -10.25 -7.57
N ASN A 208 16.35 -8.95 -7.91
CA ASN A 208 17.46 -8.16 -8.39
C ASN A 208 17.95 -7.11 -7.37
N GLY A 209 17.23 -6.94 -6.25
CA GLY A 209 17.55 -5.89 -5.27
C GLY A 209 17.27 -4.50 -5.82
N VAL A 210 18.07 -3.52 -5.39
CA VAL A 210 17.99 -2.13 -5.84
C VAL A 210 18.69 -1.98 -7.19
N GLY A 211 18.04 -1.36 -8.16
CA GLY A 211 18.57 -1.15 -9.51
C GLY A 211 19.78 -0.21 -9.50
N GLN A 212 20.72 -0.45 -10.42
CA GLN A 212 22.01 0.28 -10.49
C GLN A 212 21.84 1.80 -10.61
N GLU A 213 20.84 2.27 -11.34
CA GLU A 213 20.60 3.72 -11.50
C GLU A 213 20.07 4.35 -10.20
N VAL A 214 19.28 3.63 -9.42
CA VAL A 214 18.77 4.06 -8.11
C VAL A 214 19.87 3.96 -7.05
N GLU A 215 20.70 2.92 -7.10
CA GLU A 215 21.81 2.68 -6.18
C GLU A 215 22.81 3.83 -6.13
N LYS A 216 22.99 4.57 -7.24
CA LYS A 216 23.90 5.75 -7.31
C LYS A 216 23.55 6.86 -6.30
N PHE A 217 22.30 6.89 -5.84
CA PHE A 217 21.81 7.87 -4.86
C PHE A 217 21.83 7.35 -3.43
N VAL A 218 22.16 6.07 -3.21
CA VAL A 218 22.24 5.49 -1.87
C VAL A 218 23.46 6.05 -1.14
N THR A 219 23.20 6.75 -0.04
CA THR A 219 24.26 7.28 0.84
C THR A 219 24.69 6.28 1.89
N HIS A 220 23.80 5.37 2.30
CA HIS A 220 24.04 4.35 3.32
C HIS A 220 23.47 3.00 2.87
N LYS A 221 24.32 2.02 2.68
CA LYS A 221 23.91 0.62 2.49
C LYS A 221 23.72 -0.02 3.85
N ILE A 222 22.49 -0.47 4.15
CA ILE A 222 22.15 -1.16 5.40
C ILE A 222 21.82 -2.61 5.14
N THR A 223 22.20 -3.49 6.06
CA THR A 223 21.95 -4.92 5.97
C THR A 223 21.27 -5.44 7.24
N ILE A 224 20.28 -6.31 7.09
CA ILE A 224 19.73 -7.10 8.18
C ILE A 224 20.69 -8.26 8.41
N PRO A 225 21.33 -8.41 9.60
CA PRO A 225 22.26 -9.49 9.85
C PRO A 225 21.63 -10.87 9.65
N ARG A 226 22.30 -11.72 8.91
CA ARG A 226 21.89 -13.09 8.63
C ARG A 226 22.63 -14.05 9.55
N PHE A 227 21.91 -14.95 10.21
CA PHE A 227 22.44 -15.98 11.11
C PHE A 227 22.24 -17.41 10.57
N GLY A 228 21.48 -17.57 9.52
CA GLY A 228 21.17 -18.85 8.88
C GLY A 228 21.60 -18.89 7.42
N GLU A 229 21.11 -19.89 6.67
CA GLU A 229 21.50 -20.18 5.28
C GLU A 229 20.56 -19.58 4.22
N ALA A 230 19.44 -18.93 4.62
CA ALA A 230 18.52 -18.33 3.66
C ALA A 230 19.21 -17.21 2.86
N GLU A 231 19.04 -17.17 1.54
CA GLU A 231 19.70 -16.22 0.65
C GLU A 231 19.23 -14.78 0.87
N SER A 232 17.93 -14.60 1.08
CA SER A 232 17.30 -13.29 1.30
C SER A 232 16.03 -13.42 2.14
N LEU A 233 15.51 -12.28 2.60
CA LEU A 233 14.20 -12.16 3.21
C LEU A 233 13.19 -11.66 2.19
N ASN A 234 11.92 -12.05 2.35
CA ASN A 234 10.82 -11.42 1.65
C ASN A 234 10.86 -9.90 1.88
N VAL A 235 10.64 -9.09 0.82
CA VAL A 235 10.79 -7.63 0.87
C VAL A 235 9.85 -6.97 1.89
N GLY A 236 8.63 -7.48 2.07
CA GLY A 236 7.72 -6.99 3.11
C GLY A 236 8.26 -7.27 4.52
N ILE A 237 8.81 -8.47 4.76
CA ILE A 237 9.44 -8.83 6.05
C ILE A 237 10.66 -7.94 6.30
N ALA A 238 11.53 -7.77 5.30
CA ALA A 238 12.70 -6.89 5.41
C ALA A 238 12.28 -5.44 5.75
N THR A 239 11.23 -4.94 5.09
CA THR A 239 10.66 -3.61 5.39
C THR A 239 10.22 -3.52 6.85
N ALA A 240 9.52 -4.52 7.38
CA ALA A 240 9.07 -4.52 8.77
C ALA A 240 10.24 -4.47 9.76
N VAL A 241 11.29 -5.28 9.53
CA VAL A 241 12.48 -5.32 10.39
C VAL A 241 13.23 -3.97 10.38
N ILE A 242 13.36 -3.35 9.20
CA ILE A 242 14.04 -2.05 9.07
C ILE A 242 13.24 -0.95 9.78
N LEU A 243 11.92 -0.89 9.56
CA LEU A 243 11.08 0.13 10.19
C LEU A 243 10.94 -0.07 11.70
N ASP A 244 10.92 -1.32 12.19
CA ASP A 244 10.95 -1.60 13.63
C ASP A 244 12.25 -1.09 14.27
N ASN A 245 13.39 -1.37 13.64
CA ASN A 245 14.69 -0.89 14.12
C ASN A 245 14.76 0.65 14.12
N MET A 246 14.29 1.29 13.06
CA MET A 246 14.20 2.74 12.96
C MET A 246 13.41 3.33 14.14
N ARG A 247 12.23 2.79 14.44
CA ARG A 247 11.37 3.28 15.52
C ARG A 247 11.90 3.00 16.92
N ARG A 248 12.70 1.95 17.11
CA ARG A 248 13.37 1.69 18.42
C ARG A 248 14.37 2.80 18.78
N GLY A 249 14.99 3.46 17.79
CA GLY A 249 15.87 4.61 18.00
C GLY A 249 15.10 5.86 18.44
N GLU A 250 13.85 6.00 18.05
CA GLU A 250 12.94 7.02 18.52
C GLU A 250 12.33 6.51 19.83
N LYS A 251 12.64 7.13 20.99
CA LYS A 251 12.01 6.77 22.27
C LYS A 251 10.50 6.73 22.06
N GLY A 252 9.94 5.54 22.06
CA GLY A 252 8.55 5.30 21.71
C GLY A 252 7.62 6.16 22.57
N ILE A 253 6.94 7.09 21.93
CA ILE A 253 5.65 7.57 22.41
C ILE A 253 4.67 6.47 22.00
N GLY A 254 4.73 5.36 22.74
CA GLY A 254 3.67 4.37 22.70
C GLY A 254 2.41 5.11 23.11
N LYS A 255 1.47 5.28 22.19
CA LYS A 255 0.07 5.41 22.59
C LYS A 255 -0.27 4.05 23.22
N GLY A 256 0.03 3.92 24.51
CA GLY A 256 -0.55 2.88 25.34
C GLY A 256 -2.06 3.02 25.25
N GLU A 257 -2.69 1.90 25.04
CA GLU A 257 -4.08 1.47 25.17
C GLU A 257 -5.12 2.51 25.57
#